data_6bc21e7f67be364558ccd0321aa3b306
#
_entry.id   6bc21e7f67be364558ccd0321aa3b306
#
_cell.length_a   1.000
_cell.length_b   1.000
_cell.length_c   1.000
_cell.angle_alpha   90.00
_cell.angle_beta   90.00
_cell.angle_gamma   90.00
#
_symmetry.space_group_name_H-M   'P 1'
#
loop_
_entity.id
_entity.type
_entity.pdbx_description
1 polymer ?
#
loop_
_entity_poly.entity_id
_entity_poly.type
_entity_poly.pdbx_seq_one_letter_code
_entity_poly.pdbx_strand_id
1 'polypeptide(L)'
;MKAIKTVAVVDDDTEAAQTIIHTLEDGGFTAFRQQAFDTIEQMADAIIAGSDAAVCDHRLRYGAYADITGAELGAELIKRKHPTILVTQYLDQYADIAIRSYRSDLPVVLRREEADEPAELRAGFARCIIEFRRGKVDSRKLHSTILQVKDIQNIGGIMVIDAIVHGWNSKDTVRFPMDLVRQEDRSAVRENSSLIAMTNVGTDEKVDLYFENVRLAPEPDSNDGL
;
A
#
# COMPACT_ATOMS: atom_id res chain seq x y z
N MET A 1 -13.84 -10.42 17.22
CA MET A 1 -13.52 -8.98 17.09
C MET A 1 -14.80 -8.21 17.37
N LYS A 2 -14.68 -7.10 18.04
CA LYS A 2 -15.75 -6.15 18.31
C LYS A 2 -16.27 -5.56 16.98
N ALA A 3 -17.55 -5.20 16.92
CA ALA A 3 -18.07 -4.46 15.75
C ALA A 3 -17.39 -3.08 15.69
N ILE A 4 -17.00 -2.65 14.49
CA ILE A 4 -16.48 -1.30 14.27
C ILE A 4 -17.63 -0.32 14.47
N LYS A 5 -17.45 0.64 15.36
CA LYS A 5 -18.40 1.72 15.65
C LYS A 5 -17.76 3.08 15.47
N THR A 6 -16.52 3.23 15.94
CA THR A 6 -15.81 4.50 15.95
C THR A 6 -14.62 4.43 15.00
N VAL A 7 -14.47 5.42 14.12
CA VAL A 7 -13.42 5.50 13.11
C VAL A 7 -12.62 6.78 13.28
N ALA A 8 -11.30 6.66 13.34
CA ALA A 8 -10.38 7.80 13.30
C ALA A 8 -10.07 8.15 11.83
N VAL A 9 -10.16 9.43 11.48
CA VAL A 9 -9.78 9.96 10.16
C VAL A 9 -8.48 10.74 10.30
N VAL A 10 -7.46 10.33 9.56
CA VAL A 10 -6.13 10.94 9.51
C VAL A 10 -5.97 11.61 8.16
N ASP A 11 -6.05 12.92 8.13
CA ASP A 11 -5.92 13.74 6.93
C ASP A 11 -5.40 15.12 7.37
N ASP A 12 -4.41 15.66 6.68
CA ASP A 12 -3.86 16.99 6.98
C ASP A 12 -4.73 18.12 6.44
N ASP A 13 -5.56 17.84 5.43
CA ASP A 13 -6.60 18.74 4.93
C ASP A 13 -7.90 18.58 5.76
N THR A 14 -8.33 19.68 6.36
CA THR A 14 -9.53 19.68 7.21
C THR A 14 -10.82 19.45 6.44
N GLU A 15 -10.93 20.00 5.22
CA GLU A 15 -12.14 19.84 4.38
C GLU A 15 -12.23 18.42 3.84
N ALA A 16 -11.10 17.87 3.42
CA ALA A 16 -11.00 16.50 2.99
C ALA A 16 -11.33 15.51 4.11
N ALA A 17 -10.79 15.74 5.31
CA ALA A 17 -11.13 14.94 6.50
C ALA A 17 -12.63 15.00 6.81
N GLN A 18 -13.24 16.19 6.71
CA GLN A 18 -14.67 16.36 7.00
C GLN A 18 -15.54 15.62 5.99
N THR A 19 -15.16 15.59 4.71
CA THR A 19 -15.86 14.80 3.68
C THR A 19 -15.87 13.31 4.05
N ILE A 20 -14.73 12.74 4.40
CA ILE A 20 -14.65 11.33 4.83
C ILE A 20 -15.45 11.08 6.12
N ILE A 21 -15.43 12.01 7.07
CA ILE A 21 -16.23 11.90 8.30
C ILE A 21 -17.71 11.81 7.95
N HIS A 22 -18.24 12.69 7.09
CA HIS A 22 -19.65 12.65 6.68
C HIS A 22 -19.98 11.31 5.97
N THR A 23 -19.13 10.84 5.06
CA THR A 23 -19.34 9.54 4.40
C THR A 23 -19.38 8.38 5.39
N LEU A 24 -18.51 8.40 6.42
CA LEU A 24 -18.51 7.40 7.50
C LEU A 24 -19.79 7.47 8.34
N GLU A 25 -20.27 8.68 8.66
CA GLU A 25 -21.52 8.90 9.41
C GLU A 25 -22.73 8.40 8.62
N ASP A 26 -22.79 8.67 7.32
CA ASP A 26 -23.80 8.11 6.41
C ASP A 26 -23.69 6.56 6.34
N GLY A 27 -22.51 6.06 6.52
CA GLY A 27 -22.22 4.63 6.70
C GLY A 27 -22.64 4.05 8.06
N GLY A 28 -23.16 4.87 8.99
CA GLY A 28 -23.56 4.44 10.33
C GLY A 28 -22.43 4.28 11.33
N PHE A 29 -21.25 4.86 11.05
CA PHE A 29 -20.14 4.95 11.98
C PHE A 29 -20.15 6.26 12.75
N THR A 30 -19.53 6.30 13.91
CA THR A 30 -19.12 7.55 14.54
C THR A 30 -17.70 7.84 14.08
N ALA A 31 -17.42 9.04 13.57
CA ALA A 31 -16.10 9.36 13.07
C ALA A 31 -15.56 10.66 13.66
N PHE A 32 -14.24 10.78 13.75
CA PHE A 32 -13.57 11.99 14.21
C PHE A 32 -12.23 12.16 13.52
N ARG A 33 -11.80 13.41 13.36
CA ARG A 33 -10.47 13.72 12.85
C ARG A 33 -9.43 13.50 13.95
N GLN A 34 -8.43 12.67 13.67
CA GLN A 34 -7.29 12.44 14.55
C GLN A 34 -6.35 13.64 14.52
N GLN A 35 -5.90 14.08 15.68
CA GLN A 35 -4.85 15.09 15.80
C GLN A 35 -3.47 14.50 15.46
N ALA A 36 -2.57 15.36 15.00
CA ALA A 36 -1.18 14.98 14.74
C ALA A 36 -0.41 14.67 16.03
N PHE A 37 0.59 13.80 15.88
CA PHE A 37 1.58 13.48 16.92
C PHE A 37 2.97 13.50 16.31
N ASP A 38 4.00 13.61 17.14
CA ASP A 38 5.39 13.75 16.69
C ASP A 38 5.96 12.45 16.10
N THR A 39 5.42 11.29 16.50
CA THR A 39 5.89 9.98 16.01
C THR A 39 4.74 9.08 15.58
N ILE A 40 5.05 8.12 14.69
CA ILE A 40 4.10 7.10 14.23
C ILE A 40 3.56 6.28 15.38
N GLU A 41 4.42 5.89 16.31
CA GLU A 41 4.06 5.07 17.46
C GLU A 41 3.02 5.78 18.33
N GLN A 42 3.26 7.05 18.68
CA GLN A 42 2.33 7.85 19.48
C GLN A 42 0.99 8.03 18.78
N MET A 43 1.03 8.28 17.46
CA MET A 43 -0.16 8.44 16.65
C MET A 43 -0.96 7.13 16.57
N ALA A 44 -0.28 6.01 16.33
CA ALA A 44 -0.91 4.68 16.29
C ALA A 44 -1.50 4.32 17.66
N ASP A 45 -0.80 4.60 18.76
CA ASP A 45 -1.31 4.37 20.12
C ASP A 45 -2.59 5.16 20.38
N ALA A 46 -2.62 6.46 20.02
CA ALA A 46 -3.78 7.32 20.19
C ALA A 46 -4.98 6.85 19.35
N ILE A 47 -4.75 6.47 18.08
CA ILE A 47 -5.77 5.93 17.19
C ILE A 47 -6.37 4.64 17.75
N ILE A 48 -5.53 3.69 18.17
CA ILE A 48 -5.97 2.40 18.70
C ILE A 48 -6.73 2.57 20.02
N ALA A 49 -6.33 3.52 20.85
CA ALA A 49 -7.02 3.81 22.10
C ALA A 49 -8.38 4.48 21.90
N GLY A 50 -8.53 5.31 20.85
CA GLY A 50 -9.72 6.13 20.60
C GLY A 50 -10.72 5.59 19.60
N SER A 51 -10.36 4.57 18.80
CA SER A 51 -11.19 4.08 17.70
C SER A 51 -11.18 2.55 17.56
N ASP A 52 -12.10 2.04 16.74
CA ASP A 52 -12.17 0.63 16.35
C ASP A 52 -11.54 0.39 14.97
N ALA A 53 -11.33 1.46 14.18
CA ALA A 53 -10.76 1.44 12.83
C ALA A 53 -10.20 2.83 12.46
N ALA A 54 -9.46 2.90 11.36
CA ALA A 54 -8.93 4.16 10.83
C ALA A 54 -9.09 4.30 9.31
N VAL A 55 -9.20 5.53 8.84
CA VAL A 55 -9.01 5.93 7.44
C VAL A 55 -7.86 6.93 7.41
N CYS A 56 -6.83 6.65 6.61
CA CYS A 56 -5.64 7.49 6.50
C CYS A 56 -5.51 8.03 5.07
N ASP A 57 -5.39 9.35 4.89
CA ASP A 57 -4.90 9.90 3.63
C ASP A 57 -3.41 9.58 3.47
N HIS A 58 -2.97 9.35 2.22
CA HIS A 58 -1.57 9.02 1.97
C HIS A 58 -0.63 10.21 2.23
N ARG A 59 -1.03 11.42 1.86
CA ARG A 59 -0.20 12.62 1.96
C ARG A 59 -0.49 13.39 3.24
N LEU A 60 0.33 13.22 4.26
CA LEU A 60 0.20 13.89 5.56
C LEU A 60 1.26 15.00 5.75
N ARG A 61 1.70 15.67 4.67
CA ARG A 61 2.84 16.59 4.68
C ARG A 61 2.48 18.06 4.83
N TYR A 62 1.17 18.41 4.83
CA TYR A 62 0.73 19.78 4.99
C TYR A 62 0.27 20.02 6.44
N GLY A 63 0.85 21.03 7.09
CA GLY A 63 0.48 21.40 8.46
C GLY A 63 1.31 20.74 9.56
N ALA A 64 0.69 20.37 10.67
CA ALA A 64 1.35 19.86 11.86
C ALA A 64 1.59 18.33 11.86
N TYR A 65 1.18 17.63 10.80
CA TYR A 65 1.51 16.22 10.66
C TYR A 65 2.99 16.10 10.29
N ALA A 66 3.73 15.31 11.08
CA ALA A 66 5.17 15.10 10.95
C ALA A 66 5.54 14.51 9.58
N ASP A 67 6.83 14.24 9.32
CA ASP A 67 7.37 13.60 8.12
C ASP A 67 6.91 12.13 7.93
N ILE A 68 5.64 11.85 8.26
CA ILE A 68 4.99 10.54 8.22
C ILE A 68 4.08 10.48 6.99
N THR A 69 4.09 9.36 6.29
CA THR A 69 3.08 9.09 5.26
C THR A 69 1.92 8.28 5.83
N GLY A 70 0.71 8.49 5.28
CA GLY A 70 -0.43 7.67 5.69
C GLY A 70 -0.27 6.19 5.35
N ALA A 71 0.51 5.84 4.32
CA ALA A 71 0.83 4.45 4.00
C ALA A 71 1.68 3.79 5.11
N GLU A 72 2.66 4.51 5.64
CA GLU A 72 3.51 4.04 6.73
C GLU A 72 2.71 3.87 8.03
N LEU A 73 1.90 4.87 8.38
CA LEU A 73 0.99 4.80 9.53
C LEU A 73 -0.03 3.68 9.38
N GLY A 74 -0.64 3.55 8.20
CA GLY A 74 -1.60 2.49 7.89
C GLY A 74 -1.00 1.10 8.02
N ALA A 75 0.23 0.89 7.54
CA ALA A 75 0.95 -0.36 7.68
C ALA A 75 1.21 -0.70 9.16
N GLU A 76 1.62 0.28 9.98
CA GLU A 76 1.81 0.08 11.42
C GLU A 76 0.50 -0.27 12.14
N LEU A 77 -0.62 0.40 11.81
CA LEU A 77 -1.94 0.09 12.36
C LEU A 77 -2.40 -1.32 11.98
N ILE A 78 -2.25 -1.72 10.72
CA ILE A 78 -2.58 -3.08 10.24
C ILE A 78 -1.74 -4.15 10.96
N LYS A 79 -0.44 -3.90 11.14
CA LYS A 79 0.45 -4.79 11.90
C LYS A 79 -0.05 -5.00 13.34
N ARG A 80 -0.60 -3.97 13.95
CA ARG A 80 -1.23 -4.04 15.28
C ARG A 80 -2.67 -4.56 15.25
N LYS A 81 -3.15 -5.08 14.12
CA LYS A 81 -4.50 -5.63 13.94
C LYS A 81 -5.61 -4.58 14.10
N HIS A 82 -5.32 -3.33 13.82
CA HIS A 82 -6.29 -2.26 13.77
C HIS A 82 -6.77 -2.06 12.32
N PRO A 83 -8.06 -2.29 11.99
CA PRO A 83 -8.57 -2.18 10.62
C PRO A 83 -8.33 -0.78 10.07
N THR A 84 -7.59 -0.69 8.96
CA THR A 84 -7.20 0.60 8.38
C THR A 84 -7.35 0.58 6.87
N ILE A 85 -7.95 1.62 6.32
CA ILE A 85 -8.07 1.90 4.90
C ILE A 85 -7.13 3.06 4.56
N LEU A 86 -6.28 2.88 3.55
CA LEU A 86 -5.54 3.98 2.96
C LEU A 86 -6.37 4.62 1.86
N VAL A 87 -6.45 5.94 1.83
CA VAL A 87 -7.12 6.72 0.77
C VAL A 87 -6.09 7.58 0.07
N THR A 88 -6.21 7.72 -1.27
CA THR A 88 -5.31 8.57 -2.03
C THR A 88 -5.95 9.07 -3.32
N GLN A 89 -5.65 10.31 -3.71
CA GLN A 89 -6.04 10.88 -5.01
C GLN A 89 -5.12 10.44 -6.16
N TYR A 90 -3.95 9.86 -5.86
CA TYR A 90 -2.83 9.79 -6.80
C TYR A 90 -2.37 8.35 -7.05
N LEU A 91 -3.28 7.38 -7.06
CA LEU A 91 -2.95 5.96 -7.29
C LEU A 91 -2.23 5.69 -8.60
N ASP A 92 -2.42 6.55 -9.62
CA ASP A 92 -1.83 6.39 -10.96
C ASP A 92 -0.61 7.29 -11.20
N GLN A 93 -0.05 7.92 -10.17
CA GLN A 93 1.04 8.89 -10.27
C GLN A 93 2.26 8.50 -9.41
N TYR A 94 3.20 9.42 -9.22
CA TYR A 94 4.41 9.23 -8.41
C TYR A 94 4.15 8.80 -6.95
N ALA A 95 2.99 9.09 -6.39
CA ALA A 95 2.58 8.64 -5.06
C ALA A 95 2.41 7.11 -4.98
N ASP A 96 2.08 6.47 -6.10
CA ASP A 96 2.00 5.00 -6.19
C ASP A 96 3.34 4.32 -5.83
N ILE A 97 4.47 4.94 -6.15
CA ILE A 97 5.80 4.39 -5.85
C ILE A 97 6.01 4.27 -4.33
N ALA A 98 5.65 5.32 -3.58
CA ALA A 98 5.81 5.32 -2.12
C ALA A 98 4.82 4.35 -1.44
N ILE A 99 3.58 4.29 -1.92
CA ILE A 99 2.56 3.35 -1.42
C ILE A 99 2.99 1.91 -1.66
N ARG A 100 3.66 1.62 -2.79
CA ARG A 100 4.05 0.26 -3.17
C ARG A 100 5.01 -0.39 -2.17
N SER A 101 5.81 0.38 -1.48
CA SER A 101 6.67 -0.12 -0.39
C SER A 101 5.87 -0.71 0.78
N TYR A 102 4.64 -0.23 0.99
CA TYR A 102 3.75 -0.66 2.08
C TYR A 102 2.55 -1.48 1.59
N ARG A 103 2.40 -1.67 0.25
CA ARG A 103 1.20 -2.27 -0.34
C ARG A 103 0.97 -3.71 0.12
N SER A 104 2.03 -4.45 0.45
CA SER A 104 1.93 -5.80 1.01
C SER A 104 1.22 -5.84 2.35
N ASP A 105 1.37 -4.79 3.15
CA ASP A 105 0.82 -4.68 4.50
C ASP A 105 -0.58 -4.04 4.54
N LEU A 106 -0.96 -3.35 3.45
CA LEU A 106 -2.23 -2.64 3.34
C LEU A 106 -3.28 -3.51 2.62
N PRO A 107 -4.26 -4.11 3.31
CA PRO A 107 -5.33 -4.89 2.68
C PRO A 107 -6.17 -4.06 1.71
N VAL A 108 -6.38 -2.78 2.02
CA VAL A 108 -7.28 -1.89 1.30
C VAL A 108 -6.60 -0.55 1.04
N VAL A 109 -6.56 -0.18 -0.24
CA VAL A 109 -6.21 1.15 -0.70
C VAL A 109 -7.35 1.59 -1.62
N LEU A 110 -7.97 2.71 -1.33
CA LEU A 110 -9.07 3.27 -2.11
C LEU A 110 -8.63 4.56 -2.80
N ARG A 111 -9.19 4.82 -3.97
CA ARG A 111 -9.18 6.16 -4.58
C ARG A 111 -10.08 7.08 -3.77
N ARG A 112 -9.84 8.38 -3.87
CA ARG A 112 -10.67 9.36 -3.16
C ARG A 112 -12.15 9.22 -3.52
N GLU A 113 -12.46 9.07 -4.81
CA GLU A 113 -13.82 8.91 -5.32
C GLU A 113 -14.50 7.64 -4.78
N GLU A 114 -13.74 6.55 -4.58
CA GLU A 114 -14.24 5.31 -3.97
C GLU A 114 -14.53 5.50 -2.48
N ALA A 115 -13.70 6.28 -1.80
CA ALA A 115 -13.87 6.57 -0.37
C ALA A 115 -15.04 7.52 -0.07
N ASP A 116 -15.61 8.18 -1.08
CA ASP A 116 -16.84 8.98 -0.97
C ASP A 116 -18.11 8.09 -0.90
N GLU A 117 -17.96 6.78 -1.12
CA GLU A 117 -19.06 5.82 -1.06
C GLU A 117 -19.07 5.05 0.28
N PRO A 118 -20.10 5.18 1.12
CA PRO A 118 -20.16 4.49 2.42
C PRO A 118 -20.07 2.96 2.33
N ALA A 119 -20.53 2.39 1.21
CA ALA A 119 -20.47 0.95 0.97
C ALA A 119 -19.04 0.45 0.79
N GLU A 120 -18.17 1.23 0.10
CA GLU A 120 -16.77 0.89 -0.13
C GLU A 120 -15.97 0.94 1.17
N LEU A 121 -16.20 1.94 2.03
CA LEU A 121 -15.57 2.00 3.35
C LEU A 121 -15.95 0.81 4.22
N ARG A 122 -17.25 0.40 4.23
CA ARG A 122 -17.70 -0.80 4.95
C ARG A 122 -17.05 -2.07 4.41
N ALA A 123 -17.01 -2.23 3.08
CA ALA A 123 -16.38 -3.37 2.43
C ALA A 123 -14.86 -3.42 2.73
N GLY A 124 -14.21 -2.27 2.73
CA GLY A 124 -12.80 -2.14 3.08
C GLY A 124 -12.49 -2.60 4.50
N PHE A 125 -13.24 -2.15 5.49
CA PHE A 125 -13.06 -2.61 6.87
C PHE A 125 -13.36 -4.12 7.01
N ALA A 126 -14.40 -4.62 6.33
CA ALA A 126 -14.69 -6.04 6.33
C ALA A 126 -13.53 -6.86 5.76
N ARG A 127 -12.88 -6.38 4.68
CA ARG A 127 -11.69 -7.01 4.09
C ARG A 127 -10.52 -7.05 5.09
N CYS A 128 -10.22 -5.95 5.79
CA CYS A 128 -9.21 -5.94 6.83
C CYS A 128 -9.48 -7.02 7.89
N ILE A 129 -10.73 -7.11 8.37
CA ILE A 129 -11.13 -8.11 9.37
C ILE A 129 -10.98 -9.54 8.83
N ILE A 130 -11.32 -9.79 7.56
CA ILE A 130 -11.17 -11.10 6.93
C ILE A 130 -9.69 -11.48 6.88
N GLU A 131 -8.82 -10.58 6.43
CA GLU A 131 -7.38 -10.84 6.35
C GLU A 131 -6.75 -11.05 7.74
N PHE A 132 -7.20 -10.35 8.77
CA PHE A 132 -6.73 -10.59 10.14
C PHE A 132 -7.06 -12.00 10.67
N ARG A 133 -8.19 -12.58 10.22
CA ARG A 133 -8.67 -13.88 10.67
C ARG A 133 -8.21 -15.06 9.83
N ARG A 134 -8.09 -14.86 8.52
CA ARG A 134 -7.92 -15.94 7.54
C ARG A 134 -6.65 -15.81 6.70
N GLY A 135 -5.91 -14.71 6.86
CA GLY A 135 -4.80 -14.34 5.97
C GLY A 135 -5.28 -13.67 4.68
N LYS A 136 -4.32 -13.36 3.81
CA LYS A 136 -4.56 -12.62 2.57
C LYS A 136 -5.61 -13.31 1.69
N VAL A 137 -6.55 -12.53 1.13
CA VAL A 137 -7.55 -13.01 0.16
C VAL A 137 -6.88 -13.48 -1.13
N ASP A 138 -7.61 -14.22 -1.99
CA ASP A 138 -7.02 -14.89 -3.16
C ASP A 138 -6.31 -13.92 -4.11
N SER A 139 -6.87 -12.73 -4.40
CA SER A 139 -6.23 -11.71 -5.23
C SER A 139 -4.95 -11.12 -4.62
N ARG A 140 -4.71 -11.34 -3.34
CA ARG A 140 -3.52 -10.88 -2.61
C ARG A 140 -2.56 -12.02 -2.25
N LYS A 141 -2.84 -13.26 -2.68
CA LYS A 141 -1.90 -14.38 -2.50
C LYS A 141 -0.69 -14.21 -3.38
N LEU A 142 0.47 -14.51 -2.83
CA LEU A 142 1.75 -14.37 -3.49
C LEU A 142 2.11 -15.61 -4.29
N HIS A 143 2.65 -15.38 -5.48
CA HIS A 143 3.21 -16.41 -6.36
C HIS A 143 4.63 -16.00 -6.77
N SER A 144 5.51 -16.98 -6.92
CA SER A 144 6.86 -16.72 -7.46
C SER A 144 6.75 -16.28 -8.92
N THR A 145 7.36 -15.16 -9.25
CA THR A 145 7.19 -14.49 -10.55
C THR A 145 8.51 -13.91 -11.00
N ILE A 146 8.70 -13.85 -12.32
CA ILE A 146 9.83 -13.16 -12.96
C ILE A 146 9.39 -11.74 -13.30
N LEU A 147 10.21 -10.76 -12.92
CA LEU A 147 10.08 -9.37 -13.31
C LEU A 147 11.20 -9.06 -14.31
N GLN A 148 10.84 -8.67 -15.52
CA GLN A 148 11.82 -8.24 -16.51
C GLN A 148 11.98 -6.72 -16.47
N VAL A 149 13.11 -6.23 -16.03
CA VAL A 149 13.44 -4.80 -15.96
C VAL A 149 13.46 -4.21 -17.37
N LYS A 150 12.72 -3.15 -17.58
CA LYS A 150 12.65 -2.41 -18.85
C LYS A 150 13.35 -1.06 -18.78
N ASP A 151 13.28 -0.41 -17.63
CA ASP A 151 13.88 0.89 -17.42
C ASP A 151 14.20 1.10 -15.93
N ILE A 152 15.16 1.98 -15.66
CA ILE A 152 15.55 2.39 -14.31
C ILE A 152 15.74 3.91 -14.34
N GLN A 153 14.95 4.62 -13.55
CA GLN A 153 14.93 6.08 -13.51
C GLN A 153 15.17 6.62 -12.10
N ASN A 154 15.73 7.81 -12.01
CA ASN A 154 15.72 8.58 -10.77
C ASN A 154 14.57 9.58 -10.82
N ILE A 155 13.61 9.42 -9.89
CA ILE A 155 12.43 10.28 -9.81
C ILE A 155 12.42 10.92 -8.43
N GLY A 156 12.71 12.21 -8.39
CA GLY A 156 12.71 12.96 -7.13
C GLY A 156 13.69 12.44 -6.06
N GLY A 157 14.82 11.87 -6.49
CA GLY A 157 15.82 11.27 -5.59
C GLY A 157 15.57 9.78 -5.28
N ILE A 158 14.48 9.20 -5.73
CA ILE A 158 14.16 7.78 -5.56
C ILE A 158 14.50 7.03 -6.85
N MET A 159 15.30 5.98 -6.74
CA MET A 159 15.55 5.06 -7.86
C MET A 159 14.34 4.16 -8.05
N VAL A 160 13.82 4.11 -9.26
CA VAL A 160 12.56 3.44 -9.62
C VAL A 160 12.82 2.47 -10.77
N ILE A 161 12.21 1.30 -10.69
CA ILE A 161 12.27 0.25 -11.71
C ILE A 161 10.92 0.19 -12.43
N ASP A 162 10.93 0.22 -13.75
CA ASP A 162 9.82 -0.17 -14.61
C ASP A 162 10.06 -1.60 -15.12
N ALA A 163 9.20 -2.56 -14.78
CA ALA A 163 9.35 -3.96 -15.16
C ALA A 163 8.07 -4.58 -15.69
N ILE A 164 8.20 -5.53 -16.61
CA ILE A 164 7.12 -6.44 -16.99
C ILE A 164 7.00 -7.52 -15.93
N VAL A 165 5.78 -7.75 -15.44
CA VAL A 165 5.44 -8.81 -14.48
C VAL A 165 4.93 -10.02 -15.26
N HIS A 166 5.76 -11.07 -15.33
CA HIS A 166 5.35 -12.31 -16.00
C HIS A 166 4.23 -13.00 -15.21
N GLY A 167 3.24 -13.54 -15.95
CA GLY A 167 2.08 -14.19 -15.34
C GLY A 167 0.95 -13.24 -14.91
N TRP A 168 1.16 -11.92 -15.02
CA TRP A 168 0.10 -10.92 -14.82
C TRP A 168 -0.27 -10.25 -16.15
N ASN A 169 0.56 -9.34 -16.66
CA ASN A 169 0.34 -8.67 -17.95
C ASN A 169 1.69 -8.45 -18.64
N SER A 170 1.83 -8.98 -19.85
CA SER A 170 3.06 -8.87 -20.64
C SER A 170 3.18 -7.60 -21.48
N LYS A 171 2.12 -6.77 -21.51
CA LYS A 171 2.05 -5.57 -22.36
C LYS A 171 2.36 -4.29 -21.57
N ASP A 172 2.12 -4.31 -20.27
CA ASP A 172 2.28 -3.14 -19.41
C ASP A 172 3.47 -3.31 -18.47
N THR A 173 4.19 -2.23 -18.25
CA THR A 173 5.20 -2.18 -17.18
C THR A 173 4.55 -1.78 -15.86
N VAL A 174 5.08 -2.33 -14.79
CA VAL A 174 4.72 -1.98 -13.42
C VAL A 174 5.91 -1.26 -12.79
N ARG A 175 5.64 -0.16 -12.14
CA ARG A 175 6.63 0.69 -11.51
C ARG A 175 6.74 0.40 -10.02
N PHE A 176 7.96 0.28 -9.50
CA PHE A 176 8.22 0.09 -8.08
C PHE A 176 9.59 0.64 -7.68
N PRO A 177 9.78 1.02 -6.38
CA PRO A 177 11.05 1.57 -5.95
C PRO A 177 12.14 0.50 -5.88
N MET A 178 13.38 0.88 -6.22
CA MET A 178 14.57 0.02 -6.12
C MET A 178 14.76 -0.55 -4.70
N ASP A 179 14.25 0.13 -3.69
CA ASP A 179 14.38 -0.29 -2.29
C ASP A 179 13.67 -1.60 -1.97
N LEU A 180 12.73 -2.05 -2.82
CA LEU A 180 12.13 -3.39 -2.71
C LEU A 180 13.09 -4.50 -3.13
N VAL A 181 14.12 -4.19 -3.93
CA VAL A 181 15.17 -5.15 -4.28
C VAL A 181 16.11 -5.35 -3.09
N ARG A 182 16.55 -6.58 -2.85
CA ARG A 182 17.54 -6.88 -1.80
C ARG A 182 18.75 -5.98 -1.95
N GLN A 183 19.26 -5.48 -0.84
CA GLN A 183 20.33 -4.48 -0.83
C GLN A 183 21.59 -4.96 -1.58
N GLU A 184 21.97 -6.21 -1.42
CA GLU A 184 23.12 -6.82 -2.09
C GLU A 184 22.99 -6.88 -3.60
N ASP A 185 21.76 -6.95 -4.13
CA ASP A 185 21.50 -7.08 -5.57
C ASP A 185 21.35 -5.72 -6.29
N ARG A 186 21.01 -4.65 -5.56
CA ARG A 186 20.66 -3.33 -6.13
C ARG A 186 21.71 -2.79 -7.11
N SER A 187 22.99 -2.93 -6.78
CA SER A 187 24.09 -2.43 -7.61
C SER A 187 24.28 -3.21 -8.91
N ALA A 188 23.75 -4.42 -9.02
CA ALA A 188 23.84 -5.27 -10.19
C ALA A 188 22.61 -5.19 -11.11
N VAL A 189 21.48 -4.60 -10.65
CA VAL A 189 20.27 -4.43 -11.46
C VAL A 189 20.54 -3.46 -12.62
N ARG A 190 20.20 -3.87 -13.83
CA ARG A 190 20.34 -3.10 -15.09
C ARG A 190 19.07 -3.28 -15.92
N GLU A 191 18.93 -2.47 -16.96
CA GLU A 191 17.97 -2.75 -18.02
C GLU A 191 18.15 -4.18 -18.56
N ASN A 192 17.04 -4.83 -18.84
CA ASN A 192 16.94 -6.23 -19.25
C ASN A 192 17.37 -7.26 -18.19
N SER A 193 17.71 -6.85 -16.97
CA SER A 193 17.87 -7.81 -15.86
C SER A 193 16.55 -8.54 -15.60
N SER A 194 16.67 -9.82 -15.23
CA SER A 194 15.55 -10.60 -14.69
C SER A 194 15.63 -10.60 -13.17
N LEU A 195 14.52 -10.23 -12.53
CA LEU A 195 14.37 -10.33 -11.07
C LEU A 195 13.38 -11.43 -10.75
N ILE A 196 13.56 -12.08 -9.62
CA ILE A 196 12.59 -13.02 -9.05
C ILE A 196 11.92 -12.30 -7.86
N ALA A 197 10.60 -12.36 -7.80
CA ALA A 197 9.82 -11.80 -6.71
C ALA A 197 8.66 -12.70 -6.33
N MET A 198 8.15 -12.53 -5.12
CA MET A 198 6.84 -13.00 -4.73
C MET A 198 5.84 -11.89 -5.03
N THR A 199 4.85 -12.14 -5.90
CA THR A 199 3.92 -11.13 -6.41
C THR A 199 2.49 -11.66 -6.41
N ASN A 200 1.51 -10.82 -6.11
CA ASN A 200 0.09 -11.16 -6.12
C ASN A 200 -0.51 -11.05 -7.53
N VAL A 201 -0.04 -11.89 -8.45
CA VAL A 201 -0.47 -11.88 -9.87
C VAL A 201 -1.95 -12.23 -10.10
N GLY A 202 -2.70 -12.59 -9.06
CA GLY A 202 -4.15 -12.85 -9.14
C GLY A 202 -5.02 -11.59 -9.03
N THR A 203 -4.42 -10.38 -8.95
CA THR A 203 -5.17 -9.12 -8.99
C THR A 203 -5.42 -8.67 -10.42
N ASP A 204 -6.57 -8.03 -10.67
CA ASP A 204 -6.90 -7.45 -11.98
C ASP A 204 -6.29 -6.04 -12.13
N GLU A 205 -6.08 -5.34 -11.02
CA GLU A 205 -5.66 -3.95 -11.01
C GLU A 205 -4.14 -3.81 -10.81
N LYS A 206 -3.51 -3.02 -11.69
CA LYS A 206 -2.08 -2.71 -11.63
C LYS A 206 -1.65 -2.08 -10.31
N VAL A 207 -2.48 -1.22 -9.77
CA VAL A 207 -2.23 -0.50 -8.51
C VAL A 207 -2.23 -1.43 -7.29
N ASP A 208 -2.89 -2.59 -7.41
CA ASP A 208 -2.97 -3.58 -6.34
C ASP A 208 -1.78 -4.54 -6.30
N LEU A 209 -0.97 -4.57 -7.36
CA LEU A 209 0.25 -5.39 -7.39
C LEU A 209 1.22 -4.94 -6.29
N TYR A 210 1.83 -5.91 -5.62
CA TYR A 210 2.94 -5.68 -4.70
C TYR A 210 3.98 -6.80 -4.80
N PHE A 211 5.17 -6.50 -4.30
CA PHE A 211 6.34 -7.33 -4.47
C PHE A 211 7.01 -7.57 -3.12
N GLU A 212 7.33 -8.82 -2.85
CA GLU A 212 8.11 -9.22 -1.68
C GLU A 212 9.33 -10.04 -2.15
N ASN A 213 10.41 -10.00 -1.39
CA ASN A 213 11.61 -10.80 -1.65
C ASN A 213 12.19 -10.61 -3.06
N VAL A 214 12.17 -9.38 -3.58
CA VAL A 214 12.70 -9.06 -4.90
C VAL A 214 14.21 -9.25 -4.91
N ARG A 215 14.72 -10.09 -5.81
CA ARG A 215 16.16 -10.40 -5.93
C ARG A 215 16.54 -10.58 -7.38
N LEU A 216 17.84 -10.42 -7.68
CA LEU A 216 18.36 -10.71 -9.01
C LEU A 216 18.19 -12.21 -9.30
N ALA A 217 17.73 -12.55 -10.51
CA ALA A 217 17.72 -13.94 -10.94
C ALA A 217 19.16 -14.43 -11.14
N PRO A 218 19.47 -15.67 -10.74
CA PRO A 218 20.77 -16.24 -11.06
C PRO A 218 20.98 -16.28 -12.58
N GLU A 219 22.21 -16.05 -13.01
CA GLU A 219 22.54 -16.26 -14.43
C GLU A 219 22.25 -17.73 -14.79
N PRO A 220 21.76 -18.03 -16.01
CA PRO A 220 21.64 -19.39 -16.48
C PRO A 220 23.00 -20.08 -16.39
N ASP A 221 23.04 -21.28 -15.83
CA ASP A 221 24.26 -22.04 -15.81
C ASP A 221 24.78 -22.20 -17.24
N SER A 222 25.99 -21.72 -17.51
CA SER A 222 26.65 -21.83 -18.82
C SER A 222 26.91 -23.28 -19.25
N ASN A 223 26.50 -24.25 -18.44
CA ASN A 223 26.61 -25.69 -18.67
C ASN A 223 25.32 -26.37 -19.12
N ASP A 224 24.20 -25.69 -19.26
CA ASP A 224 23.03 -26.24 -19.95
C ASP A 224 23.29 -26.19 -21.46
N GLY A 225 24.37 -26.83 -21.87
CA GLY A 225 24.70 -27.03 -23.28
C GLY A 225 23.63 -27.91 -23.94
N LEU A 226 23.12 -27.40 -25.03
CA LEU A 226 22.47 -28.14 -26.09
C LEU A 226 23.31 -29.36 -26.54
#